data_a96d5053913134ae002bc47c7e84950e
#
_entry.id   a96d5053913134ae002bc47c7e84950e
#
_cell.length_a   1.000
_cell.length_b   1.000
_cell.length_c   1.000
_cell.angle_alpha   90.00
_cell.angle_beta   90.00
_cell.angle_gamma   90.00
#
_symmetry.space_group_name_H-M   'P 1'
#
loop_
_entity.id
_entity.type
_entity.pdbx_description
1 polymer ?
#
loop_
_entity_poly.entity_id
_entity_poly.type
_entity_poly.pdbx_seq_one_letter_code
_entity_poly.pdbx_strand_id
1 'polypeptide(L)'
;VISFCVFTIKKDGLIKKHPKIIENSYKNLDYRGISQNGKFCHSRVGANGFCIFNQKINNNGNIIFLGDSITDALLGDMIKKVKKTNLKLIHMSYSGNLYFPEFLAVRKKDNHIDQDESFHKYRQKYLNSLDELNYIVIAGNYSYFFEEQRIKLENENLKIYPTARKFVEKNNINKKKEERLIKLKSKFKDTINKLAEQNKVILVYPMPQPPMNVWRRVTNNYFKGLIDDENNRNYF
;
A
#
# COMPACT_ATOMS: atom_id res chain seq x y z
N VAL A 1 1.30 -41.00 0.76
CA VAL A 1 0.99 -39.65 1.29
C VAL A 1 1.99 -38.62 0.75
N ILE A 2 3.30 -38.83 0.95
CA ILE A 2 4.35 -37.88 0.50
C ILE A 2 4.29 -37.62 -1.00
N SER A 3 4.11 -38.67 -1.82
CA SER A 3 4.03 -38.54 -3.27
C SER A 3 2.82 -37.70 -3.72
N PHE A 4 1.68 -37.83 -3.01
CA PHE A 4 0.49 -37.02 -3.29
C PHE A 4 0.71 -35.53 -2.90
N CYS A 5 1.34 -35.27 -1.76
CA CYS A 5 1.68 -33.89 -1.35
C CYS A 5 2.63 -33.21 -2.36
N VAL A 6 3.68 -33.91 -2.82
CA VAL A 6 4.61 -33.39 -3.83
C VAL A 6 3.91 -33.13 -5.16
N PHE A 7 3.01 -34.02 -5.58
CA PHE A 7 2.20 -33.82 -6.78
C PHE A 7 1.28 -32.61 -6.67
N THR A 8 0.63 -32.44 -5.52
CA THR A 8 -0.26 -31.29 -5.24
C THR A 8 0.51 -29.97 -5.26
N ILE A 9 1.71 -29.92 -4.66
CA ILE A 9 2.57 -28.74 -4.69
C ILE A 9 3.02 -28.42 -6.12
N LYS A 10 3.50 -29.43 -6.89
CA LYS A 10 3.92 -29.26 -8.28
C LYS A 10 2.79 -28.82 -9.23
N LYS A 11 1.55 -29.09 -8.87
CA LYS A 11 0.35 -28.70 -9.62
C LYS A 11 -0.39 -27.51 -9.03
N ASP A 12 0.30 -26.67 -8.23
CA ASP A 12 -0.24 -25.49 -7.59
C ASP A 12 -1.58 -25.75 -6.87
N GLY A 13 -1.60 -26.83 -6.06
CA GLY A 13 -2.77 -27.21 -5.29
C GLY A 13 -3.90 -27.80 -6.13
N LEU A 14 -3.61 -28.34 -7.33
CA LEU A 14 -4.63 -28.84 -8.28
C LEU A 14 -5.61 -27.74 -8.74
N ILE A 15 -5.13 -26.51 -8.90
CA ILE A 15 -5.89 -25.31 -9.29
C ILE A 15 -6.82 -25.54 -10.50
N LYS A 16 -6.44 -26.41 -11.44
CA LYS A 16 -7.28 -26.77 -12.59
C LYS A 16 -8.61 -27.47 -12.24
N LYS A 17 -8.76 -27.90 -10.98
CA LYS A 17 -10.01 -28.48 -10.46
C LYS A 17 -10.82 -27.52 -9.60
N HIS A 18 -10.31 -26.31 -9.37
CA HIS A 18 -11.04 -25.30 -8.62
C HIS A 18 -12.06 -24.60 -9.53
N PRO A 19 -13.17 -24.18 -8.98
CA PRO A 19 -14.16 -23.37 -9.68
C PRO A 19 -13.51 -22.15 -10.33
N LYS A 20 -14.07 -21.71 -11.46
CA LYS A 20 -13.55 -20.54 -12.22
C LYS A 20 -13.38 -19.30 -11.35
N ILE A 21 -14.25 -19.11 -10.34
CA ILE A 21 -14.12 -17.99 -9.40
C ILE A 21 -12.83 -18.05 -8.60
N ILE A 22 -12.43 -19.25 -8.15
CA ILE A 22 -11.17 -19.44 -7.41
C ILE A 22 -9.98 -19.28 -8.36
N GLU A 23 -10.05 -19.87 -9.55
CA GLU A 23 -9.02 -19.74 -10.56
C GLU A 23 -8.81 -18.28 -11.00
N ASN A 24 -9.89 -17.55 -11.28
CA ASN A 24 -9.81 -16.13 -11.66
C ASN A 24 -9.29 -15.26 -10.53
N SER A 25 -9.63 -15.56 -9.29
CA SER A 25 -9.10 -14.83 -8.15
C SER A 25 -7.62 -15.07 -7.96
N TYR A 26 -7.13 -16.31 -8.14
CA TYR A 26 -5.69 -16.59 -8.11
C TYR A 26 -4.94 -15.95 -9.28
N LYS A 27 -5.49 -15.97 -10.48
CA LYS A 27 -4.90 -15.30 -11.65
C LYS A 27 -4.83 -13.78 -11.48
N ASN A 28 -5.82 -13.19 -10.81
CA ASN A 28 -5.86 -11.76 -10.51
C ASN A 28 -5.04 -11.40 -9.25
N LEU A 29 -4.66 -12.40 -8.44
CA LEU A 29 -3.76 -12.22 -7.29
C LEU A 29 -2.28 -12.14 -7.67
N ASP A 30 -1.93 -12.12 -8.92
CA ASP A 30 -0.54 -11.95 -9.38
C ASP A 30 -0.01 -10.51 -9.24
N TYR A 31 -0.49 -9.82 -8.19
CA TYR A 31 0.15 -8.63 -7.64
C TYR A 31 1.26 -8.96 -6.62
N ARG A 32 1.95 -10.04 -6.84
CA ARG A 32 3.26 -10.23 -6.20
C ARG A 32 4.15 -9.12 -6.69
N GLY A 33 4.10 -8.04 -5.98
CA GLY A 33 4.84 -6.82 -6.14
C GLY A 33 5.57 -6.66 -7.46
N ILE A 34 5.23 -5.64 -8.21
CA ILE A 34 5.93 -5.32 -9.44
C ILE A 34 7.43 -5.22 -9.14
N SER A 35 8.23 -5.88 -9.95
CA SER A 35 9.68 -5.87 -9.83
C SER A 35 10.33 -5.15 -11.00
N GLN A 36 11.47 -4.56 -10.74
CA GLN A 36 12.36 -3.98 -11.74
C GLN A 36 13.79 -4.44 -11.43
N ASN A 37 14.50 -4.94 -12.44
CA ASN A 37 15.85 -5.50 -12.30
C ASN A 37 15.91 -6.63 -11.24
N GLY A 38 14.91 -7.52 -11.24
CA GLY A 38 14.84 -8.68 -10.35
C GLY A 38 14.55 -8.36 -8.88
N LYS A 39 14.26 -7.10 -8.52
CA LYS A 39 13.92 -6.68 -7.15
C LYS A 39 12.53 -6.06 -7.11
N PHE A 40 11.75 -6.41 -6.09
CA PHE A 40 10.44 -5.80 -5.88
C PHE A 40 10.56 -4.28 -5.73
N CYS A 41 9.59 -3.54 -6.28
CA CYS A 41 9.54 -2.08 -6.20
C CYS A 41 9.09 -1.59 -4.83
N HIS A 42 8.28 -2.38 -4.14
CA HIS A 42 7.82 -2.06 -2.79
C HIS A 42 8.94 -2.18 -1.76
N SER A 43 9.05 -1.21 -0.86
CA SER A 43 10.05 -1.18 0.22
C SER A 43 11.52 -1.22 -0.23
N ARG A 44 11.81 -0.73 -1.43
CA ARG A 44 13.21 -0.55 -1.87
C ARG A 44 13.84 0.66 -1.19
N VAL A 45 15.10 0.50 -0.78
CA VAL A 45 15.90 1.53 -0.10
C VAL A 45 17.28 1.64 -0.77
N GLY A 46 17.89 2.83 -0.70
CA GLY A 46 19.26 3.07 -1.16
C GLY A 46 19.36 3.78 -2.51
N ALA A 47 20.56 3.86 -3.08
CA ALA A 47 20.85 4.61 -4.30
C ALA A 47 20.02 4.18 -5.53
N ASN A 48 19.59 2.91 -5.56
CA ASN A 48 18.67 2.36 -6.55
C ASN A 48 17.29 2.07 -5.92
N GLY A 49 16.89 2.89 -4.93
CA GLY A 49 15.78 2.59 -4.03
C GLY A 49 14.41 2.74 -4.64
N PHE A 50 14.29 3.36 -5.83
CA PHE A 50 12.99 3.56 -6.46
C PHE A 50 12.90 2.81 -7.78
N CYS A 51 11.67 2.37 -8.11
CA CYS A 51 11.40 1.90 -9.45
C CYS A 51 10.95 3.07 -10.31
N ILE A 52 11.54 3.16 -11.51
CA ILE A 52 11.23 4.20 -12.48
C ILE A 52 10.73 3.53 -13.75
N PHE A 53 9.55 3.91 -14.18
CA PHE A 53 8.89 3.36 -15.37
C PHE A 53 8.66 4.46 -16.40
N ASN A 54 8.61 4.05 -17.68
CA ASN A 54 8.39 4.95 -18.81
C ASN A 54 9.43 6.06 -18.91
N GLN A 55 10.68 5.74 -18.60
CA GLN A 55 11.79 6.67 -18.76
C GLN A 55 12.10 6.85 -20.24
N LYS A 56 11.83 8.02 -20.77
CA LYS A 56 12.11 8.44 -22.15
C LYS A 56 13.04 9.65 -22.15
N ILE A 57 13.71 9.91 -23.27
CA ILE A 57 14.63 11.06 -23.42
C ILE A 57 13.89 12.39 -23.22
N ASN A 58 12.62 12.48 -23.71
CA ASN A 58 11.81 13.70 -23.67
C ASN A 58 10.61 13.54 -22.73
N ASN A 59 10.83 13.18 -21.45
CA ASN A 59 9.74 13.21 -20.48
C ASN A 59 9.40 14.67 -20.12
N ASN A 60 8.08 14.98 -20.07
CA ASN A 60 7.57 16.32 -19.77
C ASN A 60 7.18 16.48 -18.29
N GLY A 61 7.73 15.67 -17.40
CA GLY A 61 7.45 15.68 -15.97
C GLY A 61 7.32 14.28 -15.38
N ASN A 62 6.99 14.26 -14.10
CA ASN A 62 6.94 13.01 -13.33
C ASN A 62 5.58 12.78 -12.70
N ILE A 63 5.20 11.50 -12.60
CA ILE A 63 4.18 11.03 -11.65
C ILE A 63 4.91 10.30 -10.54
N ILE A 64 4.79 10.78 -9.31
CA ILE A 64 5.51 10.27 -8.16
C ILE A 64 4.52 9.64 -7.19
N PHE A 65 4.67 8.37 -6.93
CA PHE A 65 3.85 7.64 -5.97
C PHE A 65 4.52 7.60 -4.60
N LEU A 66 3.89 8.22 -3.60
CA LEU A 66 4.33 8.24 -2.20
C LEU A 66 3.32 7.54 -1.31
N GLY A 67 3.76 6.57 -0.52
CA GLY A 67 2.89 5.94 0.45
C GLY A 67 3.31 4.54 0.89
N ASP A 68 2.32 3.76 1.28
CA ASP A 68 2.49 2.38 1.76
C ASP A 68 2.08 1.32 0.71
N SER A 69 1.69 0.14 1.15
CA SER A 69 1.25 -0.95 0.26
C SER A 69 0.00 -0.64 -0.58
N ILE A 70 -0.82 0.34 -0.20
CA ILE A 70 -1.95 0.80 -1.02
C ILE A 70 -1.44 1.48 -2.29
N THR A 71 -0.38 2.28 -2.16
CA THR A 71 0.29 2.89 -3.33
C THR A 71 0.85 1.82 -4.27
N ASP A 72 1.41 0.75 -3.71
CA ASP A 72 1.94 -0.37 -4.48
C ASP A 72 0.83 -1.11 -5.25
N ALA A 73 -0.34 -1.28 -4.65
CA ALA A 73 -1.50 -1.90 -5.30
C ALA A 73 -1.99 -1.13 -6.54
N LEU A 74 -1.80 0.18 -6.59
CA LEU A 74 -2.16 1.02 -7.74
C LEU A 74 -1.12 0.99 -8.87
N LEU A 75 0.09 0.49 -8.59
CA LEU A 75 1.24 0.62 -9.48
C LEU A 75 1.03 -0.08 -10.83
N GLY A 76 0.46 -1.29 -10.84
CA GLY A 76 0.28 -2.08 -12.05
C GLY A 76 -0.55 -1.38 -13.13
N ASP A 77 -1.64 -0.78 -12.73
CA ASP A 77 -2.53 -0.04 -13.64
C ASP A 77 -1.88 1.27 -14.12
N MET A 78 -1.17 1.95 -13.22
CA MET A 78 -0.48 3.18 -13.57
C MET A 78 0.66 2.96 -14.56
N ILE A 79 1.40 1.86 -14.45
CA ILE A 79 2.42 1.50 -15.45
C ILE A 79 1.79 1.37 -16.85
N LYS A 80 0.62 0.72 -16.96
CA LYS A 80 -0.09 0.57 -18.24
C LYS A 80 -0.53 1.93 -18.81
N LYS A 81 -1.04 2.82 -17.94
CA LYS A 81 -1.52 4.15 -18.33
C LYS A 81 -0.40 5.09 -18.71
N VAL A 82 0.67 5.13 -17.92
CA VAL A 82 1.79 6.07 -18.15
C VAL A 82 2.57 5.77 -19.44
N LYS A 83 2.59 4.51 -19.90
CA LYS A 83 3.20 4.13 -21.18
C LYS A 83 2.63 4.89 -22.38
N LYS A 84 1.39 5.37 -22.27
CA LYS A 84 0.69 6.16 -23.31
C LYS A 84 0.95 7.67 -23.20
N THR A 85 1.80 8.10 -22.30
CA THR A 85 2.12 9.51 -22.04
C THR A 85 3.62 9.78 -22.17
N ASN A 86 4.02 11.05 -22.06
CA ASN A 86 5.40 11.47 -21.94
C ASN A 86 5.80 11.73 -20.48
N LEU A 87 5.06 11.16 -19.51
CA LEU A 87 5.39 11.28 -18.10
C LEU A 87 6.23 10.08 -17.65
N LYS A 88 7.16 10.31 -16.76
CA LYS A 88 7.94 9.30 -16.05
C LYS A 88 7.20 8.92 -14.77
N LEU A 89 7.08 7.64 -14.46
CA LEU A 89 6.46 7.17 -13.23
C LEU A 89 7.54 6.73 -12.23
N ILE A 90 7.55 7.33 -11.07
CA ILE A 90 8.49 7.05 -9.98
C ILE A 90 7.72 6.50 -8.79
N HIS A 91 8.08 5.31 -8.35
CA HIS A 91 7.38 4.62 -7.27
C HIS A 91 8.23 4.54 -6.01
N MET A 92 7.73 5.16 -4.93
CA MET A 92 8.39 5.33 -3.64
C MET A 92 7.51 4.83 -2.49
N SER A 93 7.03 3.58 -2.56
CA SER A 93 6.25 2.97 -1.48
C SER A 93 7.12 2.24 -0.46
N TYR A 94 6.67 2.21 0.79
CA TYR A 94 7.30 1.43 1.85
C TYR A 94 6.25 0.81 2.76
N SER A 95 6.44 -0.45 3.14
CA SER A 95 5.47 -1.22 3.92
C SER A 95 5.08 -0.53 5.24
N GLY A 96 3.80 -0.22 5.38
CA GLY A 96 3.25 0.40 6.59
C GLY A 96 3.76 1.81 6.88
N ASN A 97 4.34 2.49 5.89
CA ASN A 97 4.93 3.81 6.04
C ASN A 97 4.35 4.82 5.06
N LEU A 98 3.44 5.62 5.55
CA LEU A 98 3.00 6.83 4.86
C LEU A 98 4.19 7.79 4.66
N TYR A 99 4.06 8.74 3.75
CA TYR A 99 5.05 9.81 3.63
C TYR A 99 4.87 10.82 4.76
N PHE A 100 5.61 10.61 5.84
CA PHE A 100 5.64 11.47 7.03
C PHE A 100 7.08 11.69 7.50
N PRO A 101 7.79 12.68 6.94
CA PRO A 101 9.22 12.85 7.20
C PRO A 101 9.58 13.17 8.66
N GLU A 102 8.64 13.77 9.43
CA GLU A 102 8.87 14.17 10.82
C GLU A 102 8.39 13.13 11.85
N PHE A 103 7.72 12.07 11.40
CA PHE A 103 7.15 11.04 12.27
C PHE A 103 7.74 9.67 11.98
N LEU A 104 7.81 8.87 13.02
CA LEU A 104 8.24 7.48 12.96
C LEU A 104 7.08 6.55 13.31
N ALA A 105 6.94 5.48 12.56
CA ALA A 105 6.04 4.40 12.90
C ALA A 105 6.70 3.52 13.97
N VAL A 106 6.09 3.44 15.16
CA VAL A 106 6.56 2.60 16.25
C VAL A 106 5.52 1.59 16.69
N ARG A 107 5.95 0.44 17.13
CA ARG A 107 5.07 -0.57 17.74
C ARG A 107 4.62 -0.10 19.12
N LYS A 108 3.32 -0.20 19.41
CA LYS A 108 2.76 0.19 20.71
C LYS A 108 3.27 -0.68 21.87
N LYS A 109 3.59 -1.95 21.57
CA LYS A 109 4.00 -2.95 22.57
C LYS A 109 5.31 -2.57 23.28
N ASP A 110 6.29 -2.11 22.54
CA ASP A 110 7.68 -1.95 23.01
C ASP A 110 8.33 -0.66 22.54
N ASN A 111 7.56 0.24 21.88
CA ASN A 111 8.05 1.45 21.23
C ASN A 111 9.19 1.19 20.23
N HIS A 112 9.32 -0.02 19.71
CA HIS A 112 10.31 -0.32 18.70
C HIS A 112 9.99 0.42 17.39
N ILE A 113 11.00 1.05 16.82
CA ILE A 113 10.88 1.77 15.55
C ILE A 113 10.82 0.73 14.42
N ASP A 114 9.67 0.63 13.78
CA ASP A 114 9.42 -0.29 12.66
C ASP A 114 9.78 0.32 11.29
N GLN A 115 10.27 1.56 11.29
CA GLN A 115 10.48 2.33 10.09
C GLN A 115 11.96 2.56 9.83
N ASP A 116 12.37 2.34 8.59
CA ASP A 116 13.69 2.76 8.13
C ASP A 116 13.72 4.28 7.90
N GLU A 117 14.34 5.00 8.83
CA GLU A 117 14.48 6.44 8.75
C GLU A 117 15.26 6.89 7.50
N SER A 118 16.20 6.07 7.04
CA SER A 118 16.98 6.35 5.84
C SER A 118 16.11 6.48 4.61
N PHE A 119 15.00 5.71 4.56
CA PHE A 119 14.05 5.76 3.45
C PHE A 119 13.32 7.11 3.35
N HIS A 120 12.94 7.72 4.48
CA HIS A 120 12.33 9.04 4.48
C HIS A 120 13.31 10.13 4.04
N LYS A 121 14.52 10.10 4.56
CA LYS A 121 15.59 11.03 4.15
C LYS A 121 15.88 10.91 2.66
N TYR A 122 15.91 9.69 2.14
CA TYR A 122 16.15 9.43 0.74
C TYR A 122 15.00 9.94 -0.15
N ARG A 123 13.73 9.69 0.24
CA ARG A 123 12.57 10.26 -0.46
C ARG A 123 12.60 11.77 -0.49
N GLN A 124 12.87 12.43 0.64
CA GLN A 124 12.97 13.90 0.71
C GLN A 124 14.08 14.44 -0.19
N LYS A 125 15.29 13.84 -0.09
CA LYS A 125 16.42 14.26 -0.93
C LYS A 125 16.07 14.16 -2.42
N TYR A 126 15.43 13.07 -2.81
CA TYR A 126 15.03 12.87 -4.20
C TYR A 126 13.96 13.88 -4.65
N LEU A 127 12.92 14.11 -3.85
CA LEU A 127 11.88 15.10 -4.16
C LEU A 127 12.46 16.51 -4.31
N ASN A 128 13.39 16.88 -3.45
CA ASN A 128 14.06 18.20 -3.51
C ASN A 128 15.03 18.35 -4.69
N SER A 129 15.39 17.27 -5.37
CA SER A 129 16.27 17.29 -6.54
C SER A 129 15.52 17.31 -7.88
N LEU A 130 14.20 17.41 -7.86
CA LEU A 130 13.39 17.42 -9.08
C LEU A 130 13.06 18.86 -9.48
N ASP A 131 13.54 19.27 -10.63
CA ASP A 131 13.33 20.61 -11.21
C ASP A 131 12.14 20.67 -12.18
N GLU A 132 11.50 19.51 -12.44
CA GLU A 132 10.41 19.37 -13.41
C GLU A 132 9.04 19.45 -12.74
N LEU A 133 7.98 19.67 -13.54
CA LEU A 133 6.61 19.56 -13.07
C LEU A 133 6.32 18.15 -12.57
N ASN A 134 5.88 18.04 -11.32
CA ASN A 134 5.57 16.76 -10.71
C ASN A 134 4.09 16.64 -10.33
N TYR A 135 3.52 15.47 -10.59
CA TYR A 135 2.24 15.01 -10.05
C TYR A 135 2.55 14.07 -8.91
N ILE A 136 2.34 14.50 -7.68
CA ILE A 136 2.60 13.68 -6.50
C ILE A 136 1.31 13.01 -6.06
N VAL A 137 1.25 11.69 -6.19
CA VAL A 137 0.12 10.87 -5.76
C VAL A 137 0.44 10.29 -4.38
N ILE A 138 -0.33 10.70 -3.40
CA ILE A 138 -0.18 10.24 -2.02
C ILE A 138 -1.32 9.29 -1.71
N ALA A 139 -0.99 8.03 -1.46
CA ALA A 139 -1.95 6.99 -1.13
C ALA A 139 -1.46 6.17 0.07
N GLY A 140 -2.40 5.72 0.91
CA GLY A 140 -2.03 4.92 2.07
C GLY A 140 -3.16 4.72 3.05
N ASN A 141 -2.91 3.89 4.06
CA ASN A 141 -3.89 3.60 5.10
C ASN A 141 -3.92 4.69 6.19
N TYR A 142 -4.38 5.88 5.81
CA TYR A 142 -4.39 7.04 6.71
C TYR A 142 -5.25 6.84 7.95
N SER A 143 -6.43 6.23 7.82
CA SER A 143 -7.33 5.97 8.95
C SER A 143 -6.67 5.08 10.01
N TYR A 144 -5.88 4.10 9.59
CA TYR A 144 -5.12 3.25 10.50
C TYR A 144 -4.19 4.04 11.43
N PHE A 145 -3.59 5.11 10.93
CA PHE A 145 -2.63 5.91 11.67
C PHE A 145 -3.24 7.14 12.35
N PHE A 146 -4.23 7.78 11.71
CA PHE A 146 -4.86 8.98 12.26
C PHE A 146 -5.90 8.69 13.36
N GLU A 147 -6.47 7.51 13.35
CA GLU A 147 -7.45 7.09 14.36
C GLU A 147 -6.87 6.05 15.31
N GLU A 148 -5.78 5.41 14.90
CA GLU A 148 -5.18 4.26 15.59
C GLU A 148 -6.16 3.11 15.84
N GLN A 149 -7.07 2.94 14.91
CA GLN A 149 -8.13 1.95 14.96
C GLN A 149 -8.18 1.15 13.66
N ARG A 150 -8.68 -0.05 13.76
CA ARG A 150 -9.04 -0.91 12.63
C ARG A 150 -10.38 -1.56 12.89
N ILE A 151 -11.18 -1.67 11.86
CA ILE A 151 -12.47 -2.33 11.91
C ILE A 151 -12.32 -3.76 11.43
N LYS A 152 -12.91 -4.70 12.13
CA LYS A 152 -13.00 -6.10 11.73
C LYS A 152 -14.42 -6.59 11.88
N LEU A 153 -14.82 -7.53 11.00
CA LEU A 153 -16.06 -8.28 11.16
C LEU A 153 -15.77 -9.58 11.93
N GLU A 154 -16.40 -9.72 13.07
CA GLU A 154 -16.36 -10.94 13.87
C GLU A 154 -17.79 -11.38 14.21
N ASN A 155 -18.13 -12.62 13.84
CA ASN A 155 -19.47 -13.18 14.06
C ASN A 155 -20.57 -12.22 13.60
N GLU A 156 -20.42 -11.68 12.37
CA GLU A 156 -21.36 -10.74 11.73
C GLU A 156 -21.47 -9.35 12.40
N ASN A 157 -20.72 -9.09 13.45
CA ASN A 157 -20.66 -7.80 14.11
C ASN A 157 -19.38 -7.04 13.77
N LEU A 158 -19.51 -5.74 13.54
CA LEU A 158 -18.35 -4.86 13.35
C LEU A 158 -17.72 -4.55 14.71
N LYS A 159 -16.45 -4.88 14.85
CA LYS A 159 -15.68 -4.57 16.05
C LYS A 159 -14.52 -3.64 15.72
N ILE A 160 -14.29 -2.69 16.62
CA ILE A 160 -13.19 -1.74 16.53
C ILE A 160 -12.04 -2.25 17.41
N TYR A 161 -10.87 -2.35 16.83
CA TYR A 161 -9.65 -2.78 17.49
C TYR A 161 -8.58 -1.69 17.43
N PRO A 162 -7.76 -1.55 18.48
CA PRO A 162 -6.60 -0.68 18.41
C PRO A 162 -5.60 -1.22 17.38
N THR A 163 -4.88 -0.30 16.74
CA THR A 163 -3.76 -0.67 15.87
C THR A 163 -2.56 -1.10 16.69
N ALA A 164 -1.72 -1.98 16.13
CA ALA A 164 -0.47 -2.39 16.76
C ALA A 164 0.64 -1.33 16.69
N ARG A 165 0.45 -0.31 15.84
CA ARG A 165 1.42 0.75 15.58
C ARG A 165 0.81 2.11 15.87
N LYS A 166 1.67 3.09 16.18
CA LYS A 166 1.36 4.51 16.29
C LYS A 166 2.41 5.33 15.57
N PHE A 167 2.07 6.52 15.10
CA PHE A 167 3.05 7.49 14.67
C PHE A 167 3.46 8.40 15.84
N VAL A 168 4.76 8.64 15.96
CA VAL A 168 5.35 9.52 16.98
C VAL A 168 6.34 10.46 16.34
N GLU A 169 6.48 11.66 16.91
CA GLU A 169 7.60 12.53 16.56
C GLU A 169 8.91 11.91 17.03
N LYS A 170 9.98 12.08 16.26
CA LYS A 170 11.30 11.50 16.54
C LYS A 170 11.80 11.76 17.95
N ASN A 171 11.52 12.94 18.50
CA ASN A 171 12.04 13.39 19.79
C ASN A 171 11.00 13.30 20.90
N ASN A 172 9.84 12.68 20.68
CA ASN A 172 8.74 12.72 21.64
C ASN A 172 7.82 11.48 21.60
N ILE A 173 8.39 10.33 21.93
CA ILE A 173 7.72 9.01 21.85
C ILE A 173 6.58 8.87 22.87
N ASN A 174 6.64 9.60 24.00
CA ASN A 174 5.77 9.38 25.17
C ASN A 174 4.59 10.34 25.29
N LYS A 175 4.27 11.15 24.28
CA LYS A 175 3.10 12.03 24.30
C LYS A 175 1.80 11.27 24.42
N LYS A 176 0.82 11.91 25.10
CA LYS A 176 -0.57 11.43 25.18
C LYS A 176 -1.14 11.27 23.76
N LYS A 177 -2.06 10.32 23.61
CA LYS A 177 -2.62 9.96 22.30
C LYS A 177 -3.27 11.16 21.61
N GLU A 178 -4.11 11.91 22.33
CA GLU A 178 -4.88 13.04 21.81
C GLU A 178 -3.98 14.15 21.26
N GLU A 179 -2.99 14.59 22.03
CA GLU A 179 -2.02 15.61 21.62
C GLU A 179 -1.22 15.16 20.39
N ARG A 180 -0.82 13.90 20.40
CA ARG A 180 -0.05 13.31 19.30
C ARG A 180 -0.87 13.25 18.01
N LEU A 181 -2.15 12.87 18.07
CA LEU A 181 -3.02 12.79 16.90
C LEU A 181 -3.36 14.17 16.34
N ILE A 182 -3.60 15.16 17.19
CA ILE A 182 -3.81 16.56 16.76
C ILE A 182 -2.57 17.04 16.00
N LYS A 183 -1.39 16.85 16.59
CA LYS A 183 -0.13 17.26 15.97
C LYS A 183 0.16 16.52 14.68
N LEU A 184 -0.12 15.22 14.64
CA LEU A 184 0.02 14.40 13.44
C LEU A 184 -0.83 14.94 12.28
N LYS A 185 -2.11 15.26 12.55
CA LYS A 185 -3.02 15.83 11.54
C LYS A 185 -2.56 17.20 11.05
N SER A 186 -2.15 18.09 11.97
CA SER A 186 -1.61 19.39 11.60
C SER A 186 -0.37 19.27 10.72
N LYS A 187 0.59 18.47 11.13
CA LYS A 187 1.84 18.26 10.38
C LYS A 187 1.63 17.56 9.04
N PHE A 188 0.63 16.69 8.93
CA PHE A 188 0.25 16.13 7.63
C PHE A 188 -0.25 17.22 6.69
N LYS A 189 -1.13 18.09 7.17
CA LYS A 189 -1.61 19.24 6.40
C LYS A 189 -0.44 20.11 5.93
N ASP A 190 0.48 20.44 6.83
CA ASP A 190 1.68 21.24 6.50
C ASP A 190 2.54 20.56 5.45
N THR A 191 2.75 19.24 5.55
CA THR A 191 3.50 18.44 4.58
C THR A 191 2.83 18.49 3.20
N ILE A 192 1.51 18.33 3.14
CA ILE A 192 0.76 18.40 1.88
C ILE A 192 0.84 19.80 1.26
N ASN A 193 0.65 20.83 2.06
CA ASN A 193 0.73 22.22 1.61
C ASN A 193 2.12 22.51 1.03
N LYS A 194 3.19 22.13 1.73
CA LYS A 194 4.57 22.30 1.27
C LYS A 194 4.84 21.56 -0.04
N LEU A 195 4.33 20.35 -0.21
CA LEU A 195 4.46 19.63 -1.47
C LEU A 195 3.67 20.32 -2.60
N ALA A 196 2.53 20.92 -2.27
CA ALA A 196 1.67 21.59 -3.25
C ALA A 196 2.19 22.95 -3.70
N GLU A 197 3.14 23.56 -3.00
CA GLU A 197 3.78 24.83 -3.42
C GLU A 197 4.47 24.73 -4.80
N GLN A 198 5.07 23.57 -5.08
CA GLN A 198 5.85 23.35 -6.30
C GLN A 198 5.33 22.20 -7.18
N ASN A 199 4.32 21.46 -6.72
CA ASN A 199 3.84 20.26 -7.37
C ASN A 199 2.33 20.20 -7.42
N LYS A 200 1.79 19.39 -8.32
CA LYS A 200 0.36 19.01 -8.30
C LYS A 200 0.17 17.79 -7.41
N VAL A 201 -0.45 17.99 -6.24
CA VAL A 201 -0.66 16.92 -5.26
C VAL A 201 -2.04 16.30 -5.45
N ILE A 202 -2.09 14.98 -5.54
CA ILE A 202 -3.29 14.16 -5.63
C ILE A 202 -3.36 13.28 -4.38
N LEU A 203 -4.35 13.53 -3.52
CA LEU A 203 -4.63 12.68 -2.37
C LEU A 203 -5.60 11.59 -2.80
N VAL A 204 -5.16 10.35 -2.70
CA VAL A 204 -6.04 9.20 -2.88
C VAL A 204 -6.69 8.91 -1.53
N TYR A 205 -8.00 9.13 -1.44
CA TYR A 205 -8.75 8.77 -0.24
C TYR A 205 -8.56 7.29 0.07
N PRO A 206 -8.42 6.92 1.36
CA PRO A 206 -8.34 5.53 1.72
C PRO A 206 -9.56 4.81 1.16
N MET A 207 -9.32 3.81 0.33
CA MET A 207 -10.40 2.94 -0.11
C MET A 207 -11.04 2.31 1.13
N PRO A 208 -12.37 2.25 1.22
CA PRO A 208 -13.04 1.55 2.29
C PRO A 208 -12.44 0.14 2.38
N GLN A 209 -11.73 -0.13 3.47
CA GLN A 209 -11.26 -1.49 3.68
C GLN A 209 -12.45 -2.31 4.12
N PRO A 210 -12.80 -3.38 3.40
CA PRO A 210 -13.83 -4.27 3.89
C PRO A 210 -13.38 -4.78 5.27
N PRO A 211 -14.29 -4.84 6.25
CA PRO A 211 -13.96 -5.23 7.62
C PRO A 211 -13.54 -6.69 7.75
N MET A 212 -13.45 -7.37 6.63
CA MET A 212 -13.10 -8.79 6.52
C MET A 212 -12.17 -9.01 5.33
N ASN A 213 -11.47 -10.13 5.33
CA ASN A 213 -10.79 -10.63 4.14
C ASN A 213 -11.86 -11.15 3.15
N VAL A 214 -12.19 -10.34 2.14
CA VAL A 214 -13.22 -10.64 1.13
C VAL A 214 -12.96 -11.99 0.46
N TRP A 215 -11.71 -12.23 0.06
CA TRP A 215 -11.30 -13.47 -0.56
C TRP A 215 -11.61 -14.69 0.33
N ARG A 216 -11.19 -14.64 1.58
CA ARG A 216 -11.43 -15.72 2.53
C ARG A 216 -12.93 -15.96 2.78
N ARG A 217 -13.73 -14.88 2.78
CA ARG A 217 -15.18 -14.99 2.93
C ARG A 217 -15.81 -15.61 1.69
N VAL A 218 -15.47 -15.17 0.50
CA VAL A 218 -15.96 -15.72 -0.77
C VAL A 218 -15.63 -17.22 -0.84
N THR A 219 -14.38 -17.60 -0.59
CA THR A 219 -13.95 -18.99 -0.59
C THR A 219 -14.70 -19.82 0.45
N ASN A 220 -14.83 -19.32 1.67
CA ASN A 220 -15.57 -20.04 2.72
C ASN A 220 -17.05 -20.20 2.38
N ASN A 221 -17.68 -19.15 1.82
CA ASN A 221 -19.10 -19.23 1.44
C ASN A 221 -19.32 -20.18 0.27
N TYR A 222 -18.38 -20.22 -0.68
CA TYR A 222 -18.39 -21.20 -1.75
C TYR A 222 -18.34 -22.65 -1.20
N PHE A 223 -17.35 -22.94 -0.35
CA PHE A 223 -17.24 -24.28 0.26
C PHE A 223 -18.41 -24.66 1.17
N LYS A 224 -19.16 -23.69 1.69
CA LYS A 224 -20.39 -23.91 2.44
C LYS A 224 -21.63 -24.04 1.54
N GLY A 225 -21.49 -23.93 0.22
CA GLY A 225 -22.61 -23.96 -0.72
C GLY A 225 -23.53 -22.75 -0.65
N LEU A 226 -23.06 -21.64 -0.08
CA LEU A 226 -23.81 -20.38 0.03
C LEU A 226 -23.71 -19.50 -1.21
N ILE A 227 -22.74 -19.77 -2.07
CA ILE A 227 -22.56 -19.12 -3.37
C ILE A 227 -22.13 -20.18 -4.39
N ASP A 228 -22.57 -20.03 -5.62
CA ASP A 228 -22.21 -20.89 -6.75
C ASP A 228 -21.41 -20.11 -7.84
N ASP A 229 -20.92 -20.83 -8.84
CA ASP A 229 -20.15 -20.22 -9.94
C ASP A 229 -20.98 -19.33 -10.86
N GLU A 230 -22.31 -19.47 -10.87
CA GLU A 230 -23.19 -18.80 -11.83
C GLU A 230 -23.72 -17.47 -11.30
N ASN A 231 -23.88 -17.32 -9.98
CA ASN A 231 -24.51 -16.14 -9.35
C ASN A 231 -23.54 -15.06 -8.85
N ASN A 232 -22.31 -15.04 -9.33
CA ASN A 232 -21.24 -14.19 -8.81
C ASN A 232 -21.35 -12.68 -9.07
N ARG A 233 -22.33 -12.22 -9.84
CA ARG A 233 -22.41 -10.79 -10.23
C ARG A 233 -22.92 -9.87 -9.11
N ASN A 234 -23.49 -10.41 -8.04
CA ASN A 234 -24.16 -9.63 -7.00
C ASN A 234 -23.34 -9.43 -5.71
N TYR A 235 -22.07 -9.81 -5.68
CA TYR A 235 -21.22 -9.72 -4.47
C TYR A 235 -20.05 -8.74 -4.58
N PHE A 236 -19.98 -7.95 -5.66
CA PHE A 236 -19.00 -6.89 -5.85
C PHE A 236 -19.65 -5.53 -6.09
#